data_fb51182dd72f47b968912d498a10b7c1
#
_entry.id   fb51182dd72f47b968912d498a10b7c1
#
_cell.length_a   1.000
_cell.length_b   1.000
_cell.length_c   1.000
_cell.angle_alpha   90.00
_cell.angle_beta   90.00
_cell.angle_gamma   90.00
#
_symmetry.space_group_name_H-M   'P 1'
#
loop_
_entity.id
_entity.type
_entity.pdbx_description
1 polymer ?
#
loop_
_entity_poly.entity_id
_entity_poly.type
_entity_poly.pdbx_seq_one_letter_code
_entity_poly.pdbx_strand_id
1 'polypeptide(L)'
;MSNCFRKVSHISIKYNFCIIRNKLKIRKETLYHEKDEFKEKCKKEIINYEREKEIWKENLDKAKSLECTENDIMDLNIGGTHMITTTKNTLCKYPNSTLALLFSGNHSLKKYKGRYFIDRDGETFLKLIDFLRNDILPNFESDEEKIHFFEELEYWQIPKDKLIQINGKSPFIFDTQWCAETLNIENKGKSIKKNTEQHGIVFCHPHMDMDNNYVEFYVSMTVPCRGKSHLFLGLVKKTSYRNEQLLSTFWKDCPSSYYWDVWNTKLIKIDDNGTQVGTILGYGCQCEGYETKFGIKYNAKDKTVEFFKNGANLGIAFRNVPPGLNPSLDIWFESGTVQILDSKEPTKRIFI
;
A
#
# COMPACT_ATOMS: atom_id res chain seq x y z
N MET A 1 86.20 9.12 -11.93
CA MET A 1 84.93 8.56 -12.42
C MET A 1 84.14 7.69 -11.37
N SER A 2 84.78 7.16 -10.33
CA SER A 2 84.12 6.21 -9.39
C SER A 2 83.11 6.83 -8.42
N ASN A 3 83.18 8.12 -8.06
CA ASN A 3 82.26 8.81 -7.12
C ASN A 3 80.97 9.23 -7.78
N CYS A 4 80.87 9.37 -9.10
CA CYS A 4 79.64 9.75 -9.77
C CYS A 4 78.69 8.56 -9.91
N PHE A 5 79.18 7.38 -10.18
CA PHE A 5 78.42 6.14 -10.29
C PHE A 5 77.78 5.72 -8.95
N ARG A 6 78.49 5.91 -7.83
CA ARG A 6 77.90 5.62 -6.47
C ARG A 6 76.77 6.57 -6.10
N LYS A 7 76.81 7.85 -6.49
CA LYS A 7 75.73 8.82 -6.22
C LYS A 7 74.48 8.50 -7.06
N VAL A 8 74.64 8.12 -8.32
CA VAL A 8 73.51 7.80 -9.22
C VAL A 8 72.82 6.50 -8.79
N SER A 9 73.56 5.47 -8.35
CA SER A 9 72.95 4.24 -7.81
C SER A 9 72.21 4.47 -6.51
N HIS A 10 72.69 5.35 -5.63
CA HIS A 10 72.04 5.69 -4.35
C HIS A 10 70.73 6.47 -4.55
N ILE A 11 70.68 7.34 -5.54
CA ILE A 11 69.48 8.10 -5.90
C ILE A 11 68.44 7.16 -6.54
N SER A 12 68.84 6.25 -7.39
CA SER A 12 67.95 5.25 -8.00
C SER A 12 67.34 4.31 -6.94
N ILE A 13 68.11 3.86 -5.97
CA ILE A 13 67.63 3.01 -4.88
C ILE A 13 66.63 3.78 -4.00
N LYS A 14 66.91 5.04 -3.61
CA LYS A 14 65.95 5.85 -2.86
C LYS A 14 64.65 6.12 -3.62
N TYR A 15 64.73 6.36 -4.92
CA TYR A 15 63.57 6.57 -5.80
C TYR A 15 62.67 5.32 -5.87
N ASN A 16 63.30 4.14 -6.08
CA ASN A 16 62.56 2.86 -6.11
C ASN A 16 61.96 2.55 -4.72
N PHE A 17 62.62 2.87 -3.62
CA PHE A 17 62.08 2.69 -2.29
C PHE A 17 60.88 3.60 -2.03
N CYS A 18 60.85 4.82 -2.54
CA CYS A 18 59.75 5.75 -2.47
C CYS A 18 58.52 5.25 -3.28
N ILE A 19 58.74 4.71 -4.47
CA ILE A 19 57.70 4.11 -5.31
C ILE A 19 57.05 2.90 -4.62
N ILE A 20 57.88 2.00 -4.06
CA ILE A 20 57.39 0.83 -3.33
C ILE A 20 56.59 1.24 -2.11
N ARG A 21 57.07 2.21 -1.34
CA ARG A 21 56.34 2.73 -0.18
C ARG A 21 55.01 3.36 -0.50
N ASN A 22 54.92 4.11 -1.59
CA ASN A 22 53.66 4.67 -2.11
C ASN A 22 52.69 3.60 -2.59
N LYS A 23 53.17 2.59 -3.34
CA LYS A 23 52.38 1.45 -3.76
C LYS A 23 51.81 0.68 -2.57
N LEU A 24 52.60 0.45 -1.52
CA LEU A 24 52.14 -0.21 -0.30
C LEU A 24 51.12 0.62 0.45
N LYS A 25 51.26 1.95 0.48
CA LYS A 25 50.30 2.85 1.11
C LYS A 25 48.93 2.79 0.38
N ILE A 26 48.94 2.91 -0.94
CA ILE A 26 47.72 2.81 -1.75
C ILE A 26 47.05 1.45 -1.55
N ARG A 27 47.84 0.35 -1.57
CA ARG A 27 47.29 -1.01 -1.38
C ARG A 27 46.65 -1.17 0.00
N LYS A 28 47.26 -0.58 1.02
CA LYS A 28 46.70 -0.57 2.39
C LYS A 28 45.40 0.18 2.46
N GLU A 29 45.28 1.34 1.84
CA GLU A 29 44.07 2.15 1.78
C GLU A 29 42.94 1.39 1.04
N THR A 30 43.24 0.76 -0.09
CA THR A 30 42.28 -0.08 -0.84
C THR A 30 41.77 -1.24 0.03
N LEU A 31 42.65 -1.95 0.74
CA LEU A 31 42.27 -3.04 1.62
C LEU A 31 41.38 -2.60 2.79
N TYR A 32 41.57 -1.39 3.31
CA TYR A 32 40.68 -0.84 4.33
C TYR A 32 39.28 -0.56 3.77
N HIS A 33 39.22 -0.01 2.54
CA HIS A 33 37.94 0.25 1.87
C HIS A 33 37.20 -1.04 1.58
N GLU A 34 37.84 -2.03 0.98
CA GLU A 34 37.27 -3.36 0.71
C GLU A 34 36.75 -4.03 1.99
N LYS A 35 37.46 -3.88 3.12
CA LYS A 35 37.05 -4.41 4.41
C LYS A 35 35.80 -3.72 4.96
N ASP A 36 35.71 -2.40 4.79
CA ASP A 36 34.56 -1.65 5.28
C ASP A 36 33.33 -1.88 4.43
N GLU A 37 33.47 -1.99 3.10
CA GLU A 37 32.38 -2.42 2.20
C GLU A 37 31.87 -3.83 2.54
N PHE A 38 32.79 -4.76 2.81
CA PHE A 38 32.42 -6.12 3.23
C PHE A 38 31.64 -6.13 4.56
N LYS A 39 32.08 -5.31 5.54
CA LYS A 39 31.36 -5.20 6.80
C LYS A 39 29.94 -4.64 6.63
N GLU A 40 29.77 -3.63 5.79
CA GLU A 40 28.45 -3.07 5.48
C GLU A 40 27.55 -4.06 4.76
N LYS A 41 28.12 -4.86 3.85
CA LYS A 41 27.38 -5.93 3.19
C LYS A 41 26.91 -7.00 4.18
N CYS A 42 27.80 -7.44 5.08
CA CYS A 42 27.43 -8.41 6.13
C CYS A 42 26.34 -7.85 7.07
N LYS A 43 26.41 -6.58 7.44
CA LYS A 43 25.35 -5.95 8.26
C LYS A 43 24.00 -5.99 7.57
N LYS A 44 23.94 -5.65 6.28
CA LYS A 44 22.71 -5.70 5.49
C LYS A 44 22.14 -7.12 5.41
N GLU A 45 22.99 -8.12 5.22
CA GLU A 45 22.56 -9.53 5.20
C GLU A 45 22.03 -10.00 6.56
N ILE A 46 22.64 -9.58 7.67
CA ILE A 46 22.16 -9.89 9.01
C ILE A 46 20.77 -9.26 9.25
N ILE A 47 20.58 -7.99 8.89
CA ILE A 47 19.28 -7.31 9.03
C ILE A 47 18.20 -8.01 8.20
N ASN A 48 18.52 -8.43 6.97
CA ASN A 48 17.58 -9.19 6.13
C ASN A 48 17.21 -10.53 6.76
N TYR A 49 18.20 -11.25 7.29
CA TYR A 49 17.96 -12.54 7.94
C TYR A 49 17.10 -12.40 9.20
N GLU A 50 17.34 -11.37 10.01
CA GLU A 50 16.51 -11.10 11.18
C GLU A 50 15.06 -10.80 10.80
N ARG A 51 14.87 -10.02 9.73
CA ARG A 51 13.53 -9.71 9.19
C ARG A 51 12.81 -10.96 8.68
N GLU A 52 13.50 -11.81 7.92
CA GLU A 52 12.92 -13.07 7.45
C GLU A 52 12.53 -13.99 8.61
N LYS A 53 13.35 -14.03 9.65
CA LYS A 53 13.07 -14.80 10.86
C LYS A 53 11.82 -14.28 11.60
N GLU A 54 11.62 -12.96 11.66
CA GLU A 54 10.42 -12.37 12.25
C GLU A 54 9.18 -12.72 11.44
N ILE A 55 9.23 -12.59 10.11
CA ILE A 55 8.14 -12.97 9.21
C ILE A 55 7.79 -14.45 9.36
N TRP A 56 8.81 -15.30 9.44
CA TRP A 56 8.60 -16.73 9.63
C TRP A 56 7.93 -17.05 10.98
N LYS A 57 8.33 -16.34 12.04
CA LYS A 57 7.72 -16.46 13.37
C LYS A 57 6.25 -16.02 13.37
N GLU A 58 5.95 -14.88 12.74
CA GLU A 58 4.56 -14.41 12.58
C GLU A 58 3.69 -15.42 11.82
N ASN A 59 4.24 -16.01 10.75
CA ASN A 59 3.54 -17.02 9.96
C ASN A 59 3.31 -18.31 10.77
N LEU A 60 4.27 -18.71 11.60
CA LEU A 60 4.13 -19.85 12.49
C LEU A 60 3.05 -19.63 13.55
N ASP A 61 3.00 -18.43 14.15
CA ASP A 61 1.99 -18.07 15.13
C ASP A 61 0.60 -17.97 14.50
N LYS A 62 0.51 -17.47 13.26
CA LYS A 62 -0.73 -17.56 12.46
C LYS A 62 -1.15 -19.00 12.20
N ALA A 63 -0.24 -19.87 11.80
CA ALA A 63 -0.54 -21.29 11.57
C ALA A 63 -1.07 -21.97 12.84
N LYS A 64 -0.45 -21.69 14.00
CA LYS A 64 -0.94 -22.20 15.29
C LYS A 64 -2.32 -21.67 15.65
N SER A 65 -2.64 -20.43 15.33
CA SER A 65 -3.96 -19.84 15.58
C SER A 65 -5.07 -20.46 14.71
N LEU A 66 -4.71 -21.17 13.64
CA LEU A 66 -5.63 -21.89 12.75
C LEU A 66 -5.87 -23.35 13.20
N GLU A 67 -5.15 -23.84 14.22
CA GLU A 67 -5.41 -25.15 14.81
C GLU A 67 -6.76 -25.11 15.53
N CYS A 68 -7.76 -25.75 14.91
CA CYS A 68 -9.09 -25.93 15.50
C CYS A 68 -9.21 -27.36 16.04
N THR A 69 -9.73 -27.51 17.25
CA THR A 69 -10.13 -28.80 17.75
C THR A 69 -11.49 -29.20 17.17
N GLU A 70 -11.82 -30.50 17.13
CA GLU A 70 -13.16 -30.96 16.70
C GLU A 70 -14.29 -30.29 17.48
N ASN A 71 -14.07 -29.98 18.76
CA ASN A 71 -15.03 -29.29 19.61
C ASN A 71 -15.28 -27.81 19.22
N ASP A 72 -14.40 -27.22 18.44
CA ASP A 72 -14.55 -25.85 17.95
C ASP A 72 -15.30 -25.78 16.63
N ILE A 73 -15.53 -26.92 15.97
CA ILE A 73 -16.25 -26.98 14.70
C ILE A 73 -17.76 -27.07 14.98
N MET A 74 -18.49 -26.17 14.34
CA MET A 74 -19.95 -26.04 14.45
C MET A 74 -20.61 -26.34 13.11
N ASP A 75 -21.44 -27.39 13.09
CA ASP A 75 -22.29 -27.71 11.96
C ASP A 75 -23.67 -27.07 12.12
N LEU A 76 -24.01 -26.18 11.21
CA LEU A 76 -25.24 -25.42 11.19
C LEU A 76 -26.16 -25.87 10.07
N ASN A 77 -27.46 -25.79 10.32
CA ASN A 77 -28.52 -25.88 9.31
C ASN A 77 -29.33 -24.58 9.37
N ILE A 78 -29.22 -23.78 8.33
CA ILE A 78 -29.87 -22.47 8.24
C ILE A 78 -31.10 -22.58 7.35
N GLY A 79 -32.28 -22.25 7.91
CA GLY A 79 -33.54 -22.28 7.21
C GLY A 79 -33.93 -23.62 6.59
N GLY A 80 -33.23 -24.72 6.97
CA GLY A 80 -33.48 -26.04 6.38
C GLY A 80 -32.85 -26.29 5.03
N THR A 81 -32.29 -25.26 4.37
CA THR A 81 -31.79 -25.28 2.99
C THR A 81 -30.27 -25.19 2.90
N HIS A 82 -29.62 -24.47 3.83
CA HIS A 82 -28.20 -24.22 3.80
C HIS A 82 -27.47 -24.93 4.95
N MET A 83 -26.50 -25.75 4.56
CA MET A 83 -25.64 -26.48 5.52
C MET A 83 -24.27 -25.79 5.57
N ILE A 84 -23.91 -25.25 6.74
CA ILE A 84 -22.70 -24.47 6.92
C ILE A 84 -21.86 -25.09 8.03
N THR A 85 -20.58 -25.32 7.75
CA THR A 85 -19.60 -25.69 8.77
C THR A 85 -18.71 -24.49 9.03
N THR A 86 -18.59 -24.09 10.29
CA THR A 86 -17.79 -22.95 10.73
C THR A 86 -17.18 -23.22 12.12
N THR A 87 -16.37 -22.30 12.63
CA THR A 87 -15.79 -22.46 13.96
C THR A 87 -16.59 -21.67 15.00
N LYS A 88 -16.53 -22.13 16.24
CA LYS A 88 -17.08 -21.41 17.39
C LYS A 88 -16.49 -19.98 17.48
N ASN A 89 -15.20 -19.85 17.24
CA ASN A 89 -14.50 -18.54 17.23
C ASN A 89 -15.10 -17.57 16.21
N THR A 90 -15.45 -18.04 15.01
CA THR A 90 -16.13 -17.22 14.00
C THR A 90 -17.48 -16.72 14.50
N LEU A 91 -18.31 -17.60 15.08
CA LEU A 91 -19.63 -17.25 15.58
C LEU A 91 -19.56 -16.33 16.81
N CYS A 92 -18.54 -16.46 17.64
CA CYS A 92 -18.31 -15.68 18.85
C CYS A 92 -17.43 -14.44 18.63
N LYS A 93 -17.12 -14.08 17.39
CA LYS A 93 -16.20 -12.98 17.05
C LYS A 93 -16.58 -11.65 17.69
N TYR A 94 -17.87 -11.38 17.84
CA TYR A 94 -18.41 -10.22 18.55
C TYR A 94 -19.03 -10.66 19.88
N PRO A 95 -18.29 -10.62 21.01
CA PRO A 95 -18.68 -11.27 22.26
C PRO A 95 -20.04 -10.79 22.83
N ASN A 96 -20.44 -9.56 22.52
CA ASN A 96 -21.67 -8.97 22.97
C ASN A 96 -22.85 -9.18 22.00
N SER A 97 -22.64 -9.90 20.90
CA SER A 97 -23.70 -10.21 19.93
C SER A 97 -24.58 -11.36 20.43
N THR A 98 -25.86 -11.34 20.02
CA THR A 98 -26.78 -12.44 20.30
C THR A 98 -26.25 -13.76 19.73
N LEU A 99 -25.58 -13.72 18.55
CA LEU A 99 -24.95 -14.88 17.94
C LEU A 99 -23.85 -15.47 18.84
N ALA A 100 -22.97 -14.63 19.38
CA ALA A 100 -21.93 -15.08 20.28
C ALA A 100 -22.48 -15.65 21.60
N LEU A 101 -23.49 -15.01 22.16
CA LEU A 101 -24.17 -15.51 23.38
C LEU A 101 -24.80 -16.89 23.14
N LEU A 102 -25.41 -17.09 21.96
CA LEU A 102 -26.02 -18.36 21.58
C LEU A 102 -25.00 -19.50 21.53
N PHE A 103 -23.80 -19.24 21.00
CA PHE A 103 -22.72 -20.24 20.84
C PHE A 103 -21.65 -20.21 21.94
N SER A 104 -21.78 -19.36 22.95
CA SER A 104 -20.82 -19.27 24.07
C SER A 104 -20.67 -20.56 24.88
N GLY A 105 -21.67 -21.43 24.83
CA GLY A 105 -21.75 -22.66 25.64
C GLY A 105 -22.61 -22.48 26.90
N ASN A 106 -23.13 -21.27 27.16
CA ASN A 106 -24.01 -21.01 28.31
C ASN A 106 -25.48 -21.43 28.07
N HIS A 107 -25.81 -21.77 26.81
CA HIS A 107 -27.14 -22.19 26.41
C HIS A 107 -27.13 -23.57 25.77
N SER A 108 -28.12 -24.40 26.12
CA SER A 108 -28.33 -25.73 25.50
C SER A 108 -29.04 -25.54 24.16
N LEU A 109 -28.25 -25.56 23.08
CA LEU A 109 -28.80 -25.48 21.71
C LEU A 109 -29.36 -26.84 21.29
N LYS A 110 -30.56 -26.84 20.72
CA LYS A 110 -31.16 -28.05 20.16
C LYS A 110 -30.53 -28.38 18.80
N LYS A 111 -30.19 -29.64 18.61
CA LYS A 111 -29.72 -30.15 17.33
C LYS A 111 -30.86 -30.83 16.58
N TYR A 112 -30.97 -30.56 15.29
CA TYR A 112 -31.81 -31.26 14.35
C TYR A 112 -30.94 -32.04 13.38
N LYS A 113 -31.10 -33.35 13.32
CA LYS A 113 -30.26 -34.26 12.51
C LYS A 113 -28.74 -34.04 12.71
N GLY A 114 -28.33 -33.88 13.98
CA GLY A 114 -26.92 -33.67 14.33
C GLY A 114 -26.38 -32.28 14.19
N ARG A 115 -27.11 -31.33 13.59
CA ARG A 115 -26.72 -29.94 13.33
C ARG A 115 -27.51 -28.95 14.17
N TYR A 116 -26.90 -27.82 14.50
CA TYR A 116 -27.61 -26.71 15.16
C TYR A 116 -28.53 -26.02 14.14
N PHE A 117 -29.82 -25.96 14.42
CA PHE A 117 -30.82 -25.37 13.54
C PHE A 117 -31.03 -23.90 13.86
N ILE A 118 -30.92 -23.04 12.83
CA ILE A 118 -31.18 -21.61 12.88
C ILE A 118 -32.23 -21.29 11.81
N ASP A 119 -33.38 -20.79 12.25
CA ASP A 119 -34.50 -20.43 11.36
C ASP A 119 -34.31 -19.01 10.79
N ARG A 120 -33.40 -18.89 9.84
CA ARG A 120 -33.07 -17.65 9.15
C ARG A 120 -32.84 -17.89 7.68
N ASP A 121 -32.78 -16.79 6.89
CA ASP A 121 -32.43 -16.89 5.47
C ASP A 121 -31.00 -17.38 5.27
N GLY A 122 -30.83 -18.43 4.48
CA GLY A 122 -29.56 -19.11 4.32
C GLY A 122 -28.54 -18.31 3.50
N GLU A 123 -28.96 -17.61 2.46
CA GLU A 123 -28.05 -16.83 1.61
C GLU A 123 -27.50 -15.61 2.34
N THR A 124 -28.36 -14.89 3.04
CA THR A 124 -27.94 -13.75 3.87
C THR A 124 -27.03 -14.21 5.00
N PHE A 125 -27.34 -15.37 5.63
CA PHE A 125 -26.51 -15.91 6.70
C PHE A 125 -25.12 -16.38 6.19
N LEU A 126 -25.01 -16.92 4.97
CA LEU A 126 -23.71 -17.21 4.36
C LEU A 126 -22.84 -15.97 4.25
N LYS A 127 -23.41 -14.87 3.76
CA LYS A 127 -22.72 -13.57 3.68
C LYS A 127 -22.32 -13.06 5.06
N LEU A 128 -23.16 -13.29 6.08
CA LEU A 128 -22.82 -12.97 7.48
C LEU A 128 -21.60 -13.78 7.95
N ILE A 129 -21.56 -15.08 7.70
CA ILE A 129 -20.41 -15.92 8.05
C ILE A 129 -19.13 -15.46 7.36
N ASP A 130 -19.20 -15.12 6.07
CA ASP A 130 -18.03 -14.61 5.35
C ASP A 130 -17.55 -13.27 5.89
N PHE A 131 -18.47 -12.40 6.26
CA PHE A 131 -18.17 -11.16 6.96
C PHE A 131 -17.51 -11.43 8.33
N LEU A 132 -18.04 -12.35 9.11
CA LEU A 132 -17.45 -12.72 10.41
C LEU A 132 -16.05 -13.31 10.27
N ARG A 133 -15.74 -14.02 9.19
CA ARG A 133 -14.41 -14.58 8.94
C ARG A 133 -13.38 -13.51 8.59
N ASN A 134 -13.76 -12.61 7.71
CA ASN A 134 -12.82 -11.76 6.98
C ASN A 134 -12.83 -10.29 7.39
N ASP A 135 -13.85 -9.82 8.15
CA ASP A 135 -14.13 -8.40 8.41
C ASP A 135 -14.31 -7.56 7.12
N ILE A 136 -14.66 -8.21 6.01
CA ILE A 136 -14.91 -7.57 4.72
C ILE A 136 -16.40 -7.58 4.47
N LEU A 137 -16.96 -6.43 4.12
CA LEU A 137 -18.36 -6.34 3.72
C LEU A 137 -18.58 -7.15 2.45
N PRO A 138 -19.57 -8.06 2.39
CA PRO A 138 -19.84 -8.80 1.16
C PRO A 138 -20.29 -7.88 0.03
N ASN A 139 -20.05 -8.32 -1.21
CA ASN A 139 -20.63 -7.67 -2.38
C ASN A 139 -22.11 -7.98 -2.45
N PHE A 140 -22.92 -6.98 -2.80
CA PHE A 140 -24.36 -7.10 -2.95
C PHE A 140 -24.74 -6.90 -4.43
N GLU A 141 -25.62 -7.75 -4.93
CA GLU A 141 -26.11 -7.65 -6.30
C GLU A 141 -27.26 -6.61 -6.43
N SER A 142 -27.92 -6.31 -5.31
CA SER A 142 -28.99 -5.31 -5.23
C SER A 142 -29.00 -4.55 -3.91
N ASP A 143 -29.67 -3.39 -3.90
CA ASP A 143 -29.89 -2.64 -2.66
C ASP A 143 -30.79 -3.40 -1.68
N GLU A 144 -31.72 -4.23 -2.15
CA GLU A 144 -32.58 -5.08 -1.31
C GLU A 144 -31.75 -6.12 -0.55
N GLU A 145 -30.83 -6.80 -1.23
CA GLU A 145 -29.92 -7.74 -0.62
C GLU A 145 -29.05 -7.10 0.47
N LYS A 146 -28.59 -5.89 0.19
CA LYS A 146 -27.83 -5.07 1.16
C LYS A 146 -28.67 -4.74 2.38
N ILE A 147 -29.94 -4.35 2.18
CA ILE A 147 -30.86 -4.07 3.29
C ILE A 147 -31.04 -5.32 4.14
N HIS A 148 -31.34 -6.49 3.56
CA HIS A 148 -31.51 -7.74 4.27
C HIS A 148 -30.28 -8.13 5.08
N PHE A 149 -29.08 -7.92 4.53
CA PHE A 149 -27.83 -8.18 5.26
C PHE A 149 -27.68 -7.25 6.49
N PHE A 150 -28.01 -5.97 6.38
CA PHE A 150 -27.96 -5.04 7.51
C PHE A 150 -29.04 -5.34 8.57
N GLU A 151 -30.21 -5.82 8.17
CA GLU A 151 -31.26 -6.31 9.07
C GLU A 151 -30.80 -7.56 9.82
N GLU A 152 -30.08 -8.47 9.15
CA GLU A 152 -29.50 -9.67 9.75
C GLU A 152 -28.44 -9.30 10.81
N LEU A 153 -27.57 -8.32 10.54
CA LEU A 153 -26.61 -7.81 11.51
C LEU A 153 -27.29 -7.22 12.74
N GLU A 154 -28.39 -6.50 12.54
CA GLU A 154 -29.19 -5.91 13.63
C GLU A 154 -29.86 -6.99 14.47
N TYR A 155 -30.45 -7.99 13.82
CA TYR A 155 -31.06 -9.15 14.49
C TYR A 155 -30.07 -9.83 15.42
N TRP A 156 -28.83 -10.06 14.98
CA TRP A 156 -27.77 -10.70 15.76
C TRP A 156 -27.05 -9.74 16.72
N GLN A 157 -27.43 -8.47 16.75
CA GLN A 157 -26.78 -7.41 17.54
C GLN A 157 -25.28 -7.31 17.27
N ILE A 158 -24.89 -7.50 16.02
CA ILE A 158 -23.52 -7.27 15.58
C ILE A 158 -23.34 -5.75 15.37
N PRO A 159 -22.34 -5.12 16.03
CA PRO A 159 -22.19 -3.67 16.03
C PRO A 159 -21.99 -3.10 14.63
N LYS A 160 -22.90 -2.25 14.16
CA LYS A 160 -22.82 -1.55 12.88
C LYS A 160 -21.71 -0.48 12.86
N ASP A 161 -21.32 0.03 14.02
CA ASP A 161 -20.25 1.04 14.17
C ASP A 161 -18.88 0.48 13.72
N LYS A 162 -18.66 -0.81 13.89
CA LYS A 162 -17.46 -1.47 13.33
C LYS A 162 -17.53 -1.61 11.80
N LEU A 163 -18.73 -1.74 11.24
CA LEU A 163 -18.98 -1.68 9.81
C LEU A 163 -18.76 -0.28 9.24
N ILE A 164 -19.17 0.74 9.99
CA ILE A 164 -18.89 2.14 9.65
C ILE A 164 -17.38 2.40 9.73
N GLN A 165 -16.67 1.76 10.67
CA GLN A 165 -15.20 1.80 10.74
C GLN A 165 -14.53 1.02 9.59
N ILE A 166 -15.10 -0.11 9.16
CA ILE A 166 -14.63 -0.86 8.00
C ILE A 166 -14.99 -0.10 6.71
N ASN A 167 -16.19 0.46 6.60
CA ASN A 167 -16.61 1.34 5.50
C ASN A 167 -16.05 2.76 5.58
N GLY A 168 -15.46 3.16 6.70
CA GLY A 168 -14.75 4.42 6.87
C GLY A 168 -13.25 4.33 6.64
N LYS A 169 -12.69 3.12 6.58
CA LYS A 169 -11.27 2.92 6.27
C LYS A 169 -11.09 2.81 4.77
N SER A 170 -10.18 3.61 4.26
CA SER A 170 -9.75 3.45 2.88
C SER A 170 -9.26 2.01 2.67
N PRO A 171 -9.75 1.27 1.66
CA PRO A 171 -9.27 -0.07 1.35
C PRO A 171 -7.85 -0.04 0.82
N PHE A 172 -7.39 1.13 0.36
CA PHE A 172 -6.09 1.30 -0.26
C PHE A 172 -4.96 1.18 0.74
N ILE A 173 -3.91 0.49 0.31
CA ILE A 173 -2.61 0.46 0.98
C ILE A 173 -1.51 0.62 -0.07
N PHE A 174 -0.34 1.09 0.33
CA PHE A 174 0.85 1.10 -0.51
C PHE A 174 1.35 -0.31 -0.74
N ASP A 175 1.71 -0.62 -1.97
CA ASP A 175 2.12 -1.95 -2.39
C ASP A 175 3.63 -2.13 -2.21
N THR A 176 4.02 -3.04 -1.33
CA THR A 176 5.44 -3.31 -1.04
C THR A 176 6.20 -3.91 -2.22
N GLN A 177 5.51 -4.60 -3.15
CA GLN A 177 6.11 -5.16 -4.35
C GLN A 177 6.27 -4.13 -5.48
N TRP A 178 5.51 -3.02 -5.39
CA TRP A 178 5.47 -1.96 -6.38
C TRP A 178 5.82 -0.60 -5.74
N CYS A 179 6.95 -0.59 -5.05
CA CYS A 179 7.48 0.55 -4.34
C CYS A 179 8.99 0.68 -4.62
N ALA A 180 9.43 1.90 -4.94
CA ALA A 180 10.84 2.18 -5.11
C ALA A 180 11.61 1.97 -3.80
N GLU A 181 12.85 1.48 -3.87
CA GLU A 181 13.72 1.26 -2.69
C GLU A 181 14.02 2.54 -1.89
N THR A 182 13.83 3.69 -2.52
CA THR A 182 14.00 5.01 -1.89
C THR A 182 12.87 5.40 -0.92
N LEU A 183 11.81 4.57 -0.87
CA LEU A 183 10.61 4.81 -0.08
C LEU A 183 10.43 3.70 0.96
N ASN A 184 10.23 4.08 2.21
CA ASN A 184 9.96 3.12 3.30
C ASN A 184 8.47 3.07 3.61
N ILE A 185 7.82 1.93 3.36
CA ILE A 185 6.42 1.70 3.70
C ILE A 185 6.31 1.31 5.17
N GLU A 186 5.45 2.01 5.91
CA GLU A 186 5.21 1.85 7.34
C GLU A 186 3.70 1.65 7.62
N ASN A 187 3.35 1.39 8.87
CA ASN A 187 1.97 1.33 9.36
C ASN A 187 1.08 0.38 8.55
N LYS A 188 1.56 -0.85 8.30
CA LYS A 188 0.83 -1.88 7.53
C LYS A 188 0.40 -1.40 6.14
N GLY A 189 1.25 -0.66 5.46
CA GLY A 189 0.98 -0.14 4.13
C GLY A 189 0.21 1.18 4.09
N LYS A 190 -0.05 1.83 5.22
CA LYS A 190 -0.82 3.07 5.27
C LYS A 190 0.01 4.34 5.19
N SER A 191 1.32 4.24 5.37
CA SER A 191 2.20 5.40 5.27
C SER A 191 3.51 5.08 4.58
N ILE A 192 4.11 6.12 4.01
CA ILE A 192 5.44 6.12 3.44
C ILE A 192 6.27 7.17 4.16
N LYS A 193 7.50 6.83 4.47
CA LYS A 193 8.52 7.76 4.91
C LYS A 193 9.62 7.84 3.86
N LYS A 194 9.98 9.05 3.47
CA LYS A 194 11.04 9.36 2.52
C LYS A 194 12.14 10.14 3.19
N ASN A 195 13.38 9.67 3.06
CA ASN A 195 14.57 10.27 3.69
C ASN A 195 15.73 10.43 2.69
N THR A 196 15.45 10.43 1.39
CA THR A 196 16.48 10.50 0.34
C THR A 196 16.11 11.58 -0.68
N GLU A 197 17.12 12.17 -1.33
CA GLU A 197 16.92 13.12 -2.42
C GLU A 197 16.45 12.46 -3.73
N GLN A 198 16.67 11.14 -3.87
CA GLN A 198 16.27 10.41 -5.05
C GLN A 198 14.75 10.28 -5.11
N HIS A 199 14.17 10.41 -6.30
CA HIS A 199 12.74 10.19 -6.50
C HIS A 199 12.36 8.72 -6.28
N GLY A 200 11.07 8.46 -6.10
CA GLY A 200 10.55 7.12 -5.98
C GLY A 200 9.09 7.03 -6.33
N ILE A 201 8.75 5.99 -7.08
CA ILE A 201 7.37 5.68 -7.45
C ILE A 201 6.83 4.61 -6.51
N VAL A 202 5.57 4.75 -6.12
CA VAL A 202 4.83 3.74 -5.38
C VAL A 202 3.42 3.62 -5.93
N PHE A 203 2.93 2.39 -5.96
CA PHE A 203 1.56 2.08 -6.33
C PHE A 203 0.75 1.75 -5.08
N CYS A 204 -0.56 2.01 -5.16
CA CYS A 204 -1.49 1.50 -4.17
C CYS A 204 -2.23 0.27 -4.72
N HIS A 205 -2.78 -0.53 -3.83
CA HIS A 205 -3.77 -1.54 -4.13
C HIS A 205 -4.91 -1.50 -3.10
N PRO A 206 -6.11 -1.96 -3.45
CA PRO A 206 -6.53 -2.48 -4.76
C PRO A 206 -6.47 -1.44 -5.88
N HIS A 207 -6.83 -1.83 -7.11
CA HIS A 207 -7.09 -0.87 -8.18
C HIS A 207 -8.40 -0.11 -7.93
N MET A 208 -8.60 0.99 -8.65
CA MET A 208 -9.85 1.74 -8.58
C MET A 208 -10.92 1.09 -9.47
N ASP A 209 -12.12 0.98 -8.92
CA ASP A 209 -13.31 0.41 -9.54
C ASP A 209 -14.59 1.13 -9.09
N MET A 210 -15.75 0.49 -9.16
CA MET A 210 -17.02 1.08 -8.70
C MET A 210 -17.09 1.21 -7.18
N ASP A 211 -16.54 0.24 -6.44
CA ASP A 211 -16.61 0.17 -4.98
C ASP A 211 -15.45 0.96 -4.34
N ASN A 212 -14.26 0.84 -4.94
CA ASN A 212 -13.02 1.50 -4.49
C ASN A 212 -12.74 2.70 -5.38
N ASN A 213 -13.56 3.73 -5.29
CA ASN A 213 -13.58 4.83 -6.24
C ASN A 213 -12.94 6.14 -5.73
N TYR A 214 -12.54 6.20 -4.47
CA TYR A 214 -11.91 7.37 -3.86
C TYR A 214 -10.77 7.00 -2.92
N VAL A 215 -9.63 7.69 -3.06
CA VAL A 215 -8.50 7.60 -2.15
C VAL A 215 -7.98 9.00 -1.84
N GLU A 216 -7.63 9.25 -0.57
CA GLU A 216 -7.05 10.51 -0.13
C GLU A 216 -5.71 10.28 0.55
N PHE A 217 -4.75 11.16 0.24
CA PHE A 217 -3.40 11.15 0.77
C PHE A 217 -3.15 12.43 1.56
N TYR A 218 -2.61 12.28 2.75
CA TYR A 218 -2.01 13.39 3.49
C TYR A 218 -0.52 13.40 3.23
N VAL A 219 -0.02 14.50 2.69
CA VAL A 219 1.38 14.69 2.35
C VAL A 219 1.96 15.74 3.27
N SER A 220 3.00 15.36 4.02
CA SER A 220 3.77 16.27 4.87
C SER A 220 5.22 16.28 4.40
N MET A 221 5.75 17.46 4.08
CA MET A 221 7.09 17.66 3.56
C MET A 221 7.90 18.51 4.54
N THR A 222 9.18 18.21 4.69
CA THR A 222 10.08 19.02 5.53
C THR A 222 10.54 20.31 4.85
N VAL A 223 10.50 20.33 3.51
CA VAL A 223 10.80 21.50 2.69
C VAL A 223 9.62 21.74 1.76
N PRO A 224 9.08 22.99 1.66
CA PRO A 224 7.96 23.25 0.77
C PRO A 224 8.34 22.95 -0.67
N CYS A 225 7.33 22.56 -1.47
CA CYS A 225 7.50 22.36 -2.90
C CYS A 225 8.02 23.64 -3.55
N ARG A 226 9.34 23.78 -3.67
CA ARG A 226 10.01 24.84 -4.42
C ARG A 226 11.14 24.25 -5.26
N GLY A 227 11.19 24.63 -6.52
CA GLY A 227 12.28 24.29 -7.42
C GLY A 227 12.35 22.81 -7.82
N LYS A 228 13.07 21.98 -7.07
CA LYS A 228 13.30 20.55 -7.41
C LYS A 228 12.31 19.57 -6.77
N SER A 229 11.44 20.04 -5.86
CA SER A 229 10.49 19.16 -5.17
C SER A 229 9.20 19.04 -5.97
N HIS A 230 8.92 17.86 -6.51
CA HIS A 230 7.73 17.56 -7.29
C HIS A 230 6.93 16.43 -6.66
N LEU A 231 5.63 16.44 -6.89
CA LEU A 231 4.72 15.34 -6.59
C LEU A 231 3.83 15.12 -7.82
N PHE A 232 3.84 13.90 -8.32
CA PHE A 232 2.89 13.45 -9.32
C PHE A 232 1.90 12.50 -8.66
N LEU A 233 0.64 12.74 -8.90
CA LEU A 233 -0.48 11.98 -8.37
C LEU A 233 -1.30 11.45 -9.53
N GLY A 234 -1.61 10.15 -9.57
CA GLY A 234 -2.31 9.64 -10.74
C GLY A 234 -2.79 8.20 -10.65
N LEU A 235 -3.24 7.73 -11.80
CA LEU A 235 -3.69 6.37 -12.02
C LEU A 235 -2.84 5.70 -13.10
N VAL A 236 -2.40 4.47 -12.84
CA VAL A 236 -1.49 3.72 -13.70
C VAL A 236 -1.89 2.26 -13.82
N LYS A 237 -1.67 1.66 -14.97
CA LYS A 237 -1.89 0.24 -15.19
C LYS A 237 -0.71 -0.58 -14.68
N LYS A 238 -0.87 -1.22 -13.55
CA LYS A 238 0.19 -1.99 -12.88
C LYS A 238 0.81 -3.10 -13.72
N THR A 239 0.03 -3.74 -14.58
CA THR A 239 0.50 -4.84 -15.43
C THR A 239 1.50 -4.42 -16.52
N SER A 240 1.63 -3.13 -16.80
CA SER A 240 2.59 -2.60 -17.77
C SER A 240 4.03 -2.54 -17.24
N TYR A 241 4.23 -2.84 -15.96
CA TYR A 241 5.49 -2.70 -15.26
C TYR A 241 5.92 -4.02 -14.63
N ARG A 242 6.87 -4.70 -15.22
CA ARG A 242 7.51 -5.88 -14.64
C ARG A 242 8.99 -5.69 -14.30
N ASN A 243 9.52 -4.48 -14.41
CA ASN A 243 10.97 -4.27 -14.28
C ASN A 243 11.29 -3.39 -13.07
N GLU A 244 12.12 -3.91 -12.15
CA GLU A 244 12.64 -3.20 -10.98
C GLU A 244 13.35 -1.89 -11.33
N GLN A 245 13.91 -1.77 -12.54
CA GLN A 245 14.49 -0.54 -13.04
C GLN A 245 13.47 0.61 -13.21
N LEU A 246 12.19 0.30 -13.40
CA LEU A 246 11.15 1.30 -13.68
C LEU A 246 10.67 2.05 -12.43
N LEU A 247 10.78 1.45 -11.25
CA LEU A 247 10.45 2.12 -9.98
C LEU A 247 11.46 3.22 -9.62
N SER A 248 12.63 3.20 -10.27
CA SER A 248 13.68 4.22 -10.18
C SER A 248 13.72 5.16 -11.38
N THR A 249 12.88 4.95 -12.40
CA THR A 249 12.75 5.82 -13.57
C THR A 249 11.53 6.72 -13.48
N PHE A 250 11.52 7.78 -14.30
CA PHE A 250 10.49 8.80 -14.29
C PHE A 250 9.10 8.26 -14.64
N TRP A 251 8.05 8.88 -14.10
CA TRP A 251 6.65 8.72 -14.53
C TRP A 251 6.48 8.74 -16.07
N LYS A 252 7.39 9.38 -16.81
CA LYS A 252 7.40 9.48 -18.28
C LYS A 252 7.45 8.12 -18.97
N ASP A 253 8.00 7.13 -18.28
CA ASP A 253 8.19 5.78 -18.83
C ASP A 253 7.03 4.85 -18.44
N CYS A 254 5.97 5.41 -17.82
CA CYS A 254 4.79 4.68 -17.36
C CYS A 254 3.68 4.65 -18.41
N PRO A 255 3.56 3.62 -19.30
CA PRO A 255 2.46 3.53 -20.24
C PRO A 255 1.11 3.38 -19.52
N SER A 256 0.02 3.73 -20.20
CA SER A 256 -1.35 3.72 -19.64
C SER A 256 -1.46 4.50 -18.33
N SER A 257 -0.93 5.71 -18.30
CA SER A 257 -0.93 6.53 -17.10
C SER A 257 -1.61 7.89 -17.28
N TYR A 258 -2.18 8.36 -16.16
CA TYR A 258 -2.97 9.59 -16.06
C TYR A 258 -2.53 10.34 -14.81
N TYR A 259 -1.61 11.33 -14.95
CA TYR A 259 -1.01 12.03 -13.83
C TYR A 259 -1.39 13.50 -13.76
N TRP A 260 -1.50 14.00 -12.55
CA TRP A 260 -1.45 15.40 -12.20
C TRP A 260 -0.06 15.73 -11.63
N ASP A 261 0.68 16.58 -12.35
CA ASP A 261 1.88 17.23 -11.83
C ASP A 261 1.41 18.40 -10.95
N VAL A 262 1.44 18.16 -9.65
CA VAL A 262 0.88 19.07 -8.64
C VAL A 262 1.62 20.41 -8.63
N TRP A 263 2.93 20.39 -8.85
CA TRP A 263 3.76 21.59 -8.84
C TRP A 263 3.54 22.47 -10.07
N ASN A 264 3.58 21.87 -11.24
CA ASN A 264 3.45 22.63 -12.51
C ASN A 264 1.98 22.82 -12.92
N THR A 265 1.01 22.35 -12.12
CA THR A 265 -0.42 22.39 -12.42
C THR A 265 -0.75 21.79 -13.79
N LYS A 266 -0.13 20.66 -14.12
CA LYS A 266 -0.26 20.02 -15.43
C LYS A 266 -0.93 18.66 -15.30
N LEU A 267 -1.83 18.36 -16.25
CA LEU A 267 -2.32 17.00 -16.47
C LEU A 267 -1.51 16.34 -17.58
N ILE A 268 -1.11 15.11 -17.35
CA ILE A 268 -0.25 14.36 -18.27
C ILE A 268 -0.89 13.00 -18.51
N LYS A 269 -1.07 12.66 -19.79
CA LYS A 269 -1.56 11.36 -20.23
C LYS A 269 -0.50 10.68 -21.06
N ILE A 270 -0.19 9.42 -20.74
CA ILE A 270 0.70 8.56 -21.50
C ILE A 270 -0.13 7.38 -22.01
N ASP A 271 -0.02 7.05 -23.28
CA ASP A 271 -0.75 5.95 -23.91
C ASP A 271 -0.12 4.57 -23.59
N ASP A 272 -0.71 3.52 -24.15
CA ASP A 272 -0.24 2.14 -23.95
C ASP A 272 1.17 1.88 -24.56
N ASN A 273 1.64 2.75 -25.46
CA ASN A 273 2.95 2.66 -26.10
C ASN A 273 4.02 3.49 -25.37
N GLY A 274 3.67 4.13 -24.25
CA GLY A 274 4.59 5.02 -23.51
C GLY A 274 4.74 6.40 -24.16
N THR A 275 3.86 6.78 -25.09
CA THR A 275 3.91 8.09 -25.73
C THR A 275 3.05 9.09 -24.95
N GLN A 276 3.60 10.25 -24.64
CA GLN A 276 2.83 11.34 -24.04
C GLN A 276 1.87 11.94 -25.07
N VAL A 277 0.56 11.63 -24.91
CA VAL A 277 -0.49 12.01 -25.88
C VAL A 277 -1.29 13.24 -25.48
N GLY A 278 -1.02 13.84 -24.32
CA GLY A 278 -1.70 15.05 -23.89
C GLY A 278 -1.04 15.72 -22.70
N THR A 279 -1.06 17.05 -22.73
CA THR A 279 -0.70 17.91 -21.59
C THR A 279 -1.72 19.03 -21.51
N ILE A 280 -2.39 19.17 -20.37
CA ILE A 280 -3.27 20.30 -20.07
C ILE A 280 -2.58 21.14 -19.01
N LEU A 281 -2.44 22.43 -19.25
CA LEU A 281 -1.82 23.38 -18.32
C LEU A 281 -2.90 24.08 -17.48
N GLY A 282 -2.54 24.48 -16.26
CA GLY A 282 -3.42 25.27 -15.40
C GLY A 282 -4.51 24.44 -14.71
N TYR A 283 -4.31 23.14 -14.52
CA TYR A 283 -5.22 22.32 -13.75
C TYR A 283 -4.90 22.40 -12.25
N GLY A 284 -5.87 22.84 -11.46
CA GLY A 284 -5.71 23.00 -10.02
C GLY A 284 -4.88 24.22 -9.64
N CYS A 285 -4.34 24.22 -8.43
CA CYS A 285 -3.49 25.28 -7.90
C CYS A 285 -2.19 24.70 -7.34
N GLN A 286 -1.12 25.50 -7.38
CA GLN A 286 0.19 25.11 -6.85
C GLN A 286 0.11 24.75 -5.37
N CYS A 287 0.98 23.85 -4.94
CA CYS A 287 1.12 23.48 -3.54
C CYS A 287 2.12 24.44 -2.89
N GLU A 288 1.65 25.30 -1.98
CA GLU A 288 2.50 26.29 -1.30
C GLU A 288 2.83 25.89 0.16
N GLY A 289 2.28 24.79 0.67
CA GLY A 289 2.39 24.39 2.07
C GLY A 289 3.28 23.19 2.31
N TYR A 290 3.64 23.01 3.58
CA TYR A 290 4.34 21.82 4.07
C TYR A 290 3.41 20.61 4.19
N GLU A 291 2.12 20.83 4.34
CA GLU A 291 1.10 19.82 4.57
C GLU A 291 -0.10 20.05 3.66
N THR A 292 -0.49 19.00 2.95
CA THR A 292 -1.60 19.09 2.00
C THR A 292 -2.31 17.75 1.86
N LYS A 293 -3.62 17.77 1.72
CA LYS A 293 -4.41 16.59 1.38
C LYS A 293 -4.70 16.57 -0.12
N PHE A 294 -4.47 15.41 -0.73
CA PHE A 294 -4.75 15.17 -2.15
C PHE A 294 -5.68 13.97 -2.28
N GLY A 295 -6.72 14.10 -3.09
CA GLY A 295 -7.65 13.02 -3.38
C GLY A 295 -7.65 12.64 -4.85
N ILE A 296 -7.88 11.37 -5.14
CA ILE A 296 -8.18 10.85 -6.48
C ILE A 296 -9.56 10.21 -6.43
N LYS A 297 -10.43 10.59 -7.36
CA LYS A 297 -11.72 9.94 -7.59
C LYS A 297 -11.78 9.38 -8.99
N TYR A 298 -12.20 8.13 -9.12
CA TYR A 298 -12.54 7.49 -10.38
C TYR A 298 -14.04 7.26 -10.47
N ASN A 299 -14.67 7.82 -11.50
CA ASN A 299 -16.06 7.51 -11.81
C ASN A 299 -16.12 6.42 -12.88
N ALA A 300 -16.41 5.19 -12.47
CA ALA A 300 -16.43 4.05 -13.37
C ALA A 300 -17.54 4.13 -14.43
N LYS A 301 -18.71 4.74 -14.11
CA LYS A 301 -19.83 4.92 -15.03
C LYS A 301 -19.49 5.89 -16.17
N ASP A 302 -18.91 7.06 -15.80
CA ASP A 302 -18.60 8.12 -16.76
C ASP A 302 -17.17 7.99 -17.30
N LYS A 303 -16.39 7.03 -16.79
CA LYS A 303 -14.97 6.82 -17.10
C LYS A 303 -14.14 8.10 -16.95
N THR A 304 -14.34 8.81 -15.83
CA THR A 304 -13.65 10.07 -15.56
C THR A 304 -12.80 9.99 -14.31
N VAL A 305 -11.75 10.82 -14.26
CA VAL A 305 -10.91 11.03 -13.08
C VAL A 305 -11.01 12.48 -12.66
N GLU A 306 -11.19 12.69 -11.37
CA GLU A 306 -11.19 13.98 -10.70
C GLU A 306 -10.12 13.97 -9.60
N PHE A 307 -9.41 15.09 -9.42
CA PHE A 307 -8.51 15.30 -8.30
C PHE A 307 -9.09 16.27 -7.30
N PHE A 308 -8.67 16.10 -6.05
CA PHE A 308 -9.07 16.95 -4.94
C PHE A 308 -7.83 17.54 -4.26
N LYS A 309 -7.94 18.74 -3.75
CA LYS A 309 -6.93 19.38 -2.90
C LYS A 309 -7.60 19.97 -1.68
N ASN A 310 -7.17 19.53 -0.47
CA ASN A 310 -7.75 19.94 0.80
C ASN A 310 -9.30 19.85 0.85
N GLY A 311 -9.85 18.79 0.26
CA GLY A 311 -11.30 18.55 0.16
C GLY A 311 -12.02 19.29 -0.97
N ALA A 312 -11.36 20.21 -1.68
CA ALA A 312 -11.92 20.91 -2.84
C ALA A 312 -11.77 20.04 -4.10
N ASN A 313 -12.87 19.82 -4.82
CA ASN A 313 -12.87 19.13 -6.11
C ASN A 313 -12.34 20.09 -7.19
N LEU A 314 -11.29 19.68 -7.90
CA LEU A 314 -10.64 20.48 -8.96
C LEU A 314 -11.31 20.28 -10.33
N GLY A 315 -12.38 19.48 -10.40
CA GLY A 315 -13.09 19.18 -11.64
C GLY A 315 -12.55 17.94 -12.35
N ILE A 316 -13.14 17.64 -13.53
CA ILE A 316 -12.75 16.47 -14.33
C ILE A 316 -11.38 16.71 -14.94
N ALA A 317 -10.42 15.90 -14.56
CA ALA A 317 -9.06 15.91 -15.09
C ALA A 317 -8.95 15.11 -16.39
N PHE A 318 -9.49 13.89 -16.39
CA PHE A 318 -9.40 12.97 -17.54
C PHE A 318 -10.75 12.35 -17.86
N ARG A 319 -10.97 12.08 -19.15
CA ARG A 319 -12.14 11.36 -19.70
C ARG A 319 -11.68 10.11 -20.42
N ASN A 320 -12.60 9.17 -20.61
CA ASN A 320 -12.35 7.88 -21.27
C ASN A 320 -11.20 7.10 -20.61
N VAL A 321 -11.14 7.14 -19.29
CA VAL A 321 -10.14 6.41 -18.51
C VAL A 321 -10.61 4.96 -18.34
N PRO A 322 -9.78 3.95 -18.71
CA PRO A 322 -10.16 2.55 -18.55
C PRO A 322 -10.24 2.16 -17.07
N PRO A 323 -11.02 1.11 -16.75
CA PRO A 323 -11.06 0.56 -15.40
C PRO A 323 -9.77 -0.20 -15.04
N GLY A 324 -9.60 -0.53 -13.77
CA GLY A 324 -8.53 -1.39 -13.28
C GLY A 324 -7.17 -0.71 -13.16
N LEU A 325 -7.15 0.62 -13.06
CA LEU A 325 -5.93 1.38 -12.79
C LEU A 325 -5.68 1.52 -11.29
N ASN A 326 -4.41 1.48 -10.90
CA ASN A 326 -3.98 1.64 -9.53
C ASN A 326 -3.62 3.10 -9.22
N PRO A 327 -4.02 3.63 -8.07
CA PRO A 327 -3.48 4.90 -7.60
C PRO A 327 -1.96 4.80 -7.48
N SER A 328 -1.26 5.85 -7.92
CA SER A 328 0.19 5.91 -7.91
C SER A 328 0.67 7.30 -7.55
N LEU A 329 1.80 7.35 -6.87
CA LEU A 329 2.51 8.56 -6.50
C LEU A 329 3.94 8.47 -7.02
N ASP A 330 4.44 9.53 -7.66
CA ASP A 330 5.85 9.73 -7.91
C ASP A 330 6.34 10.91 -7.06
N ILE A 331 7.24 10.61 -6.12
CA ILE A 331 7.60 11.49 -5.01
C ILE A 331 9.03 12.00 -5.18
N TRP A 332 9.18 13.30 -5.34
CA TRP A 332 10.44 14.01 -5.63
C TRP A 332 10.88 14.96 -4.53
N PHE A 333 10.24 15.00 -3.39
CA PHE A 333 10.74 15.82 -2.27
C PHE A 333 11.83 15.08 -1.47
N GLU A 334 12.75 15.84 -0.87
CA GLU A 334 13.93 15.31 -0.18
C GLU A 334 13.58 14.47 1.04
N SER A 335 12.66 14.97 1.88
CA SER A 335 12.17 14.23 3.03
C SER A 335 10.74 14.60 3.40
N GLY A 336 10.03 13.65 3.98
CA GLY A 336 8.64 13.81 4.37
C GLY A 336 7.91 12.49 4.52
N THR A 337 6.60 12.60 4.70
CA THR A 337 5.70 11.45 4.84
C THR A 337 4.50 11.59 3.93
N VAL A 338 4.02 10.45 3.44
CA VAL A 338 2.72 10.36 2.78
C VAL A 338 1.90 9.32 3.50
N GLN A 339 0.67 9.66 3.85
CA GLN A 339 -0.25 8.78 4.55
C GLN A 339 -1.55 8.63 3.77
N ILE A 340 -2.03 7.40 3.61
CA ILE A 340 -3.37 7.14 3.10
C ILE A 340 -4.36 7.38 4.24
N LEU A 341 -5.31 8.29 3.99
CA LEU A 341 -6.34 8.64 4.97
C LEU A 341 -7.55 7.72 4.85
N ASP A 342 -8.16 7.44 5.98
CA ASP A 342 -9.46 6.79 6.06
C ASP A 342 -10.57 7.85 5.90
N SER A 343 -10.64 8.47 4.70
CA SER A 343 -11.59 9.52 4.37
C SER A 343 -12.57 9.09 3.29
N LYS A 344 -13.77 9.67 3.37
CA LYS A 344 -14.78 9.55 2.31
C LYS A 344 -14.64 10.71 1.35
N GLU A 345 -15.15 10.53 0.13
CA GLU A 345 -15.27 11.63 -0.83
C GLU A 345 -15.95 12.84 -0.17
N PRO A 346 -15.38 14.04 -0.29
CA PRO A 346 -15.99 15.26 0.21
C PRO A 346 -17.34 15.52 -0.46
N THR A 347 -18.39 15.68 0.35
CA THR A 347 -19.77 15.86 -0.14
C THR A 347 -20.09 17.27 -0.65
N LYS A 348 -19.19 18.24 -0.46
CA LYS A 348 -19.37 19.63 -0.89
C LYS A 348 -18.43 19.98 -2.05
N ARG A 349 -18.99 20.40 -3.18
CA ARG A 349 -18.26 21.13 -4.22
C ARG A 349 -17.99 22.54 -3.66
N ILE A 350 -16.76 22.77 -3.17
CA ILE A 350 -16.31 24.13 -2.88
C ILE A 350 -15.71 24.61 -4.21
N PHE A 351 -16.42 25.48 -4.91
CA PHE A 351 -15.84 26.22 -6.03
C PHE A 351 -14.89 27.26 -5.43
N ILE A 352 -13.60 27.15 -5.75
CA ILE A 352 -12.57 28.14 -5.46
C ILE A 352 -12.44 29.04 -6.67
#